data_5c445b621140ba95516823cf80e3dfc9
#
_entry.id   5c445b621140ba95516823cf80e3dfc9
#
_cell.length_a   1.000
_cell.length_b   1.000
_cell.length_c   1.000
_cell.angle_alpha   90.00
_cell.angle_beta   90.00
_cell.angle_gamma   90.00
#
_symmetry.space_group_name_H-M   'P 1'
#
loop_
_entity.id
_entity.type
_entity.pdbx_description
1 polymer ?
#
loop_
_entity_poly.entity_id
_entity_poly.type
_entity_poly.pdbx_seq_one_letter_code
_entity_poly.pdbx_strand_id
1 'polypeptide(L)'
;MPRLSRAGCVGLALSLALAGGVLSVSSPAAGAAPAAAEPTRASLLPTIPQSDKACFACHTAPLFDVEAFQRSAHRKVGCASCHDGYDFSSHRSAPAELGPQEQKLVAQMAKKSRVPAALVACRGCHEDAFDELTSDSVHGRWLREERPAMGPLCLDCHGSPHAIQKSQGNRQVAIHSRSQRCVACHSDTALMARVGVIGETTSTYRDSLHGRMVALGNERAPNCADCHGSHRILAPDNPGAAVFGGNKVQLCSTCHPGANPAFASLVTHKSLHDRADKGPRFIHAAFSWLTSLTLIGLFLHILLDITTEFRRRWQKAHGRGDERIPSFMPKTVRRFDIHMRIQHWLLISGVVLLVLTGWPLRTATLESGQALASFFGGVRVTHLVHRAAAFLLIAAAIYHLAYLAVRISRRDLKFSMLPAPRDLADAYGNVAYFLGIRKEKPKFGTFSYIEKFDYWAVFWGVAIMVGSGFIFWYPAAFTRFLPGWVVLGAQLAHGEEATLAALALFVWHFYNVHLRPSVYPMSWTWLDGKIDIEQLREEHGEVYEELLARRGQGEPERRAPARGPDLGVGGSGSGSPEGSA
;
A
#
# COMPACT_ATOMS: atom_id res chain seq x y z
N MET A 1 -8.03 -7.02 47.20
CA MET A 1 -7.70 -6.03 46.17
C MET A 1 -6.22 -6.17 45.82
N PRO A 2 -5.82 -6.83 44.74
CA PRO A 2 -4.42 -6.86 44.30
C PRO A 2 -4.12 -5.65 43.41
N ARG A 3 -2.97 -5.05 43.65
CA ARG A 3 -2.45 -3.85 42.94
C ARG A 3 -2.24 -4.18 41.48
N LEU A 4 -2.94 -3.48 40.55
CA LEU A 4 -2.68 -3.46 39.14
C LEU A 4 -1.26 -2.88 38.88
N SER A 5 -0.37 -3.68 38.36
CA SER A 5 0.96 -3.24 37.98
C SER A 5 0.89 -2.31 36.76
N ARG A 6 1.72 -1.24 36.77
CA ARG A 6 1.77 -0.21 35.70
C ARG A 6 2.09 -0.74 34.29
N ALA A 7 2.48 -2.01 34.16
CA ALA A 7 2.75 -2.65 32.87
C ALA A 7 1.49 -2.97 32.04
N GLY A 8 0.31 -3.12 32.67
CA GLY A 8 -0.93 -3.42 31.97
C GLY A 8 -1.54 -2.26 31.17
N CYS A 9 -1.16 -1.01 31.51
CA CYS A 9 -1.73 0.17 30.83
C CYS A 9 -1.07 0.49 29.50
N VAL A 10 0.20 0.11 29.29
CA VAL A 10 0.92 0.43 28.04
C VAL A 10 0.47 -0.47 26.90
N GLY A 11 0.17 -1.74 27.17
CA GLY A 11 -0.33 -2.66 26.15
C GLY A 11 -1.74 -2.32 25.65
N LEU A 12 -2.61 -1.80 26.52
CA LEU A 12 -3.98 -1.43 26.15
C LEU A 12 -4.02 -0.14 25.30
N ALA A 13 -3.11 0.80 25.58
CA ALA A 13 -3.03 2.04 24.82
C ALA A 13 -2.55 1.80 23.37
N LEU A 14 -1.64 0.86 23.16
CA LEU A 14 -1.15 0.51 21.81
C LEU A 14 -2.21 -0.27 20.99
N SER A 15 -3.01 -1.10 21.64
CA SER A 15 -4.07 -1.90 21.01
C SER A 15 -5.26 -1.05 20.58
N LEU A 16 -5.64 -0.03 21.36
CA LEU A 16 -6.73 0.90 21.04
C LEU A 16 -6.35 1.91 19.95
N ALA A 17 -5.07 2.28 19.86
CA ALA A 17 -4.58 3.18 18.81
C ALA A 17 -4.61 2.55 17.41
N LEU A 18 -4.53 1.21 17.31
CA LEU A 18 -4.59 0.49 16.03
C LEU A 18 -6.02 0.13 15.61
N ALA A 19 -6.96 0.04 16.53
CA ALA A 19 -8.34 -0.38 16.24
C ALA A 19 -9.33 0.78 16.06
N GLY A 20 -8.98 2.00 16.45
CA GLY A 20 -9.86 3.18 16.45
C GLY A 20 -9.46 4.30 15.50
N GLY A 21 -8.67 4.02 14.49
CA GLY A 21 -7.94 5.01 13.70
C GLY A 21 -8.71 5.82 12.67
N VAL A 22 -9.71 6.57 13.08
CA VAL A 22 -9.95 7.92 12.56
C VAL A 22 -9.54 8.88 13.67
N LEU A 23 -8.27 8.92 14.00
CA LEU A 23 -7.71 10.07 14.68
C LEU A 23 -7.60 11.19 13.65
N SER A 24 -8.44 12.20 13.80
CA SER A 24 -8.18 13.54 13.29
C SER A 24 -6.83 13.97 13.85
N VAL A 25 -5.77 13.67 13.13
CA VAL A 25 -4.49 14.30 13.38
C VAL A 25 -4.70 15.74 12.93
N SER A 26 -5.08 16.61 13.90
CA SER A 26 -4.84 18.03 13.76
C SER A 26 -3.35 18.14 13.42
N SER A 27 -3.05 18.52 12.19
CA SER A 27 -1.69 18.89 11.81
C SER A 27 -1.17 19.79 12.91
N PRO A 28 0.01 19.52 13.50
CA PRO A 28 0.68 20.55 14.27
C PRO A 28 0.76 21.71 13.29
N ALA A 29 0.18 22.84 13.65
CA ALA A 29 0.37 24.07 12.92
C ALA A 29 1.86 24.15 12.68
N ALA A 30 2.28 24.02 11.41
CA ALA A 30 3.65 24.27 11.04
C ALA A 30 3.96 25.61 11.68
N GLY A 31 4.90 25.62 12.64
CA GLY A 31 5.28 26.83 13.32
C GLY A 31 5.52 27.82 12.21
N ALA A 32 4.74 28.87 12.18
CA ALA A 32 4.85 29.90 11.18
C ALA A 32 6.31 30.35 11.25
N ALA A 33 7.09 30.01 10.24
CA ALA A 33 8.33 30.71 9.99
C ALA A 33 7.95 32.19 10.06
N PRO A 34 8.73 33.03 10.75
CA PRO A 34 8.42 34.43 10.86
C PRO A 34 8.07 34.90 9.45
N ALA A 35 6.85 35.41 9.28
CA ALA A 35 6.34 35.84 8.00
C ALA A 35 7.42 36.74 7.40
N ALA A 36 8.07 36.28 6.35
CA ALA A 36 8.97 37.11 5.59
C ALA A 36 8.11 38.32 5.23
N ALA A 37 8.55 39.50 5.67
CA ALA A 37 7.82 40.75 5.46
C ALA A 37 7.32 40.73 4.03
N GLU A 38 5.99 40.83 3.82
CA GLU A 38 5.41 40.88 2.48
C GLU A 38 6.18 41.90 1.66
N PRO A 39 6.74 41.51 0.51
CA PRO A 39 7.54 42.42 -0.29
C PRO A 39 6.66 43.59 -0.64
N THR A 40 7.03 44.79 -0.20
CA THR A 40 6.29 46.00 -0.53
C THR A 40 6.21 46.14 -2.06
N ARG A 41 5.09 46.62 -2.58
CA ARG A 41 4.86 46.83 -4.01
C ARG A 41 6.07 47.48 -4.72
N ALA A 42 6.79 48.38 -4.03
CA ALA A 42 7.98 49.04 -4.54
C ALA A 42 9.17 48.07 -4.75
N SER A 43 9.30 46.99 -3.96
CA SER A 43 10.39 46.00 -4.08
C SER A 43 10.21 45.04 -5.26
N LEU A 44 8.99 44.89 -5.77
CA LEU A 44 8.69 44.02 -6.91
C LEU A 44 8.91 44.73 -8.27
N LEU A 45 8.87 46.03 -8.30
CA LEU A 45 8.99 46.84 -9.52
C LEU A 45 10.34 46.78 -10.25
N PRO A 46 11.50 46.59 -9.59
CA PRO A 46 12.79 46.57 -10.30
C PRO A 46 12.97 45.48 -11.34
N THR A 47 12.21 44.37 -11.21
CA THR A 47 12.32 43.22 -12.14
C THR A 47 11.39 43.32 -13.36
N ILE A 48 10.53 44.31 -13.39
CA ILE A 48 9.57 44.54 -14.46
C ILE A 48 10.20 45.52 -15.50
N PRO A 49 10.02 45.28 -16.82
CA PRO A 49 10.44 46.21 -17.82
C PRO A 49 9.97 47.63 -17.54
N GLN A 50 10.84 48.61 -17.79
CA GLN A 50 10.53 50.02 -17.45
C GLN A 50 9.26 50.53 -18.15
N SER A 51 9.02 50.05 -19.38
CA SER A 51 7.83 50.36 -20.20
C SER A 51 6.52 49.89 -19.56
N ASP A 52 6.55 48.87 -18.73
CA ASP A 52 5.35 48.21 -18.19
C ASP A 52 4.98 48.71 -16.78
N LYS A 53 5.84 49.51 -16.16
CA LYS A 53 5.58 50.05 -14.80
C LYS A 53 4.29 50.85 -14.72
N ALA A 54 3.93 51.56 -15.77
CA ALA A 54 2.70 52.30 -15.85
C ALA A 54 1.45 51.38 -15.80
N CYS A 55 1.54 50.17 -16.36
CA CYS A 55 0.43 49.23 -16.39
C CYS A 55 0.06 48.75 -14.96
N PHE A 56 1.03 48.58 -14.07
CA PHE A 56 0.80 48.16 -12.69
C PHE A 56 0.18 49.26 -11.79
N ALA A 57 0.04 50.47 -12.28
CA ALA A 57 -0.70 51.47 -11.55
C ALA A 57 -2.19 51.13 -11.46
N CYS A 58 -2.72 50.46 -12.49
CA CYS A 58 -4.13 50.10 -12.59
C CYS A 58 -4.35 48.57 -12.55
N HIS A 59 -3.47 47.77 -13.14
CA HIS A 59 -3.58 46.35 -13.18
C HIS A 59 -3.01 45.71 -11.91
N THR A 60 -3.84 45.60 -10.88
CA THR A 60 -3.53 44.97 -9.57
C THR A 60 -4.58 43.94 -9.22
N ALA A 61 -4.38 43.21 -8.12
CA ALA A 61 -5.38 42.27 -7.61
C ALA A 61 -6.75 42.95 -7.43
N PRO A 62 -7.87 42.32 -7.82
CA PRO A 62 -7.99 40.94 -8.28
C PRO A 62 -7.76 40.74 -9.79
N LEU A 63 -7.51 41.76 -10.58
CA LEU A 63 -7.39 41.69 -12.04
C LEU A 63 -6.06 41.08 -12.50
N PHE A 64 -4.98 41.38 -11.78
CA PHE A 64 -3.64 40.95 -12.13
C PHE A 64 -2.81 40.60 -10.87
N ASP A 65 -2.31 39.39 -10.83
CA ASP A 65 -1.41 38.95 -9.76
C ASP A 65 0.04 39.28 -10.10
N VAL A 66 0.50 40.43 -9.61
CA VAL A 66 1.87 40.94 -9.82
C VAL A 66 2.91 39.96 -9.28
N GLU A 67 2.66 39.31 -8.14
CA GLU A 67 3.59 38.39 -7.50
C GLU A 67 3.73 37.10 -8.32
N ALA A 68 2.62 36.55 -8.81
CA ALA A 68 2.65 35.40 -9.71
C ALA A 68 3.41 35.69 -11.00
N PHE A 69 3.21 36.89 -11.56
CA PHE A 69 3.94 37.34 -12.76
C PHE A 69 5.44 37.46 -12.51
N GLN A 70 5.85 38.03 -11.39
CA GLN A 70 7.27 38.15 -11.01
C GLN A 70 7.98 36.77 -10.88
N ARG A 71 7.24 35.74 -10.50
CA ARG A 71 7.74 34.37 -10.44
C ARG A 71 7.61 33.63 -11.76
N SER A 72 6.91 34.18 -12.76
CA SER A 72 6.62 33.52 -14.02
C SER A 72 7.84 33.42 -14.94
N ALA A 73 7.74 32.54 -15.92
CA ALA A 73 8.72 32.43 -17.02
C ALA A 73 8.76 33.72 -17.85
N HIS A 74 7.63 34.42 -17.93
CA HIS A 74 7.44 35.64 -18.75
C HIS A 74 7.76 36.93 -18.01
N ARG A 75 8.28 36.90 -16.78
CA ARG A 75 8.56 38.09 -15.97
C ARG A 75 9.43 39.17 -16.62
N LYS A 76 10.16 38.81 -17.68
CA LYS A 76 11.00 39.74 -18.45
C LYS A 76 10.40 40.12 -19.81
N VAL A 77 9.22 39.58 -20.13
CA VAL A 77 8.49 39.88 -21.38
C VAL A 77 7.61 41.07 -21.14
N GLY A 78 7.72 42.08 -22.01
CA GLY A 78 6.90 43.29 -21.91
C GLY A 78 5.42 43.03 -22.19
N CYS A 79 4.52 43.76 -21.53
CA CYS A 79 3.07 43.58 -21.68
C CYS A 79 2.64 43.72 -23.13
N ALA A 80 3.18 44.72 -23.83
CA ALA A 80 2.90 44.98 -25.24
C ALA A 80 3.33 43.86 -26.19
N SER A 81 4.25 42.99 -25.81
CA SER A 81 4.67 41.86 -26.63
C SER A 81 3.59 40.77 -26.81
N CYS A 82 2.61 40.73 -25.90
CA CYS A 82 1.44 39.84 -25.99
C CYS A 82 0.14 40.58 -26.22
N HIS A 83 0.10 41.86 -25.86
CA HIS A 83 -1.05 42.77 -26.01
C HIS A 83 -0.78 43.82 -27.06
N ASP A 84 -0.17 43.43 -28.19
CA ASP A 84 0.29 44.31 -29.27
C ASP A 84 -0.83 45.01 -30.05
N GLY A 85 -2.02 44.45 -30.09
CA GLY A 85 -3.21 45.06 -30.72
C GLY A 85 -3.94 46.07 -29.84
N TYR A 86 -3.39 46.42 -28.67
CA TYR A 86 -4.08 47.30 -27.73
C TYR A 86 -3.68 48.78 -27.96
N ASP A 87 -4.67 49.61 -28.26
CA ASP A 87 -4.43 51.04 -28.36
C ASP A 87 -4.32 51.68 -26.98
N PHE A 88 -3.08 51.87 -26.52
CA PHE A 88 -2.80 52.48 -25.22
C PHE A 88 -3.23 53.97 -25.17
N SER A 89 -3.44 54.62 -26.31
CA SER A 89 -3.89 56.02 -26.36
C SER A 89 -5.36 56.18 -26.01
N SER A 90 -6.17 55.16 -26.26
CA SER A 90 -7.59 55.12 -25.93
C SER A 90 -7.87 54.53 -24.52
N HIS A 91 -6.83 54.14 -23.80
CA HIS A 91 -6.96 53.54 -22.47
C HIS A 91 -7.37 54.65 -21.47
N ARG A 92 -8.64 54.66 -21.10
CA ARG A 92 -9.14 55.57 -20.06
C ARG A 92 -8.41 55.26 -18.75
N SER A 93 -8.07 56.32 -18.02
CA SER A 93 -7.69 56.20 -16.61
C SER A 93 -8.83 55.44 -15.89
N ALA A 94 -8.60 54.17 -15.54
CA ALA A 94 -9.63 53.36 -14.90
C ALA A 94 -10.02 54.01 -13.57
N PRO A 95 -11.31 54.10 -13.23
CA PRO A 95 -11.74 54.49 -11.90
C PRO A 95 -11.11 53.54 -10.89
N ALA A 96 -10.77 54.01 -9.71
CA ALA A 96 -10.08 53.26 -8.66
C ALA A 96 -10.83 51.99 -8.23
N GLU A 97 -12.12 51.88 -8.54
CA GLU A 97 -12.98 50.72 -8.30
C GLU A 97 -13.86 50.46 -9.52
N LEU A 98 -13.78 49.25 -10.06
CA LEU A 98 -14.69 48.78 -11.11
C LEU A 98 -16.08 48.54 -10.50
N GLY A 99 -17.08 49.14 -11.07
CA GLY A 99 -18.47 48.88 -10.69
C GLY A 99 -18.91 47.45 -10.99
N PRO A 100 -19.98 46.91 -10.34
CA PRO A 100 -20.43 45.54 -10.51
C PRO A 100 -20.75 45.15 -11.97
N GLN A 101 -21.16 46.11 -12.82
CA GLN A 101 -21.40 45.86 -14.24
C GLN A 101 -20.10 45.71 -15.03
N GLU A 102 -19.09 46.52 -14.72
CA GLU A 102 -17.78 46.46 -15.35
C GLU A 102 -17.01 45.19 -14.94
N GLN A 103 -17.14 44.78 -13.68
CA GLN A 103 -16.62 43.48 -13.23
C GLN A 103 -17.24 42.29 -13.99
N LYS A 104 -18.57 42.34 -14.25
CA LYS A 104 -19.26 41.35 -15.10
C LYS A 104 -18.76 41.38 -16.55
N LEU A 105 -18.54 42.59 -17.10
CA LEU A 105 -18.03 42.75 -18.46
C LEU A 105 -16.61 42.18 -18.59
N VAL A 106 -15.72 42.48 -17.64
CA VAL A 106 -14.35 41.93 -17.58
C VAL A 106 -14.39 40.41 -17.45
N ALA A 107 -15.25 39.84 -16.61
CA ALA A 107 -15.44 38.42 -16.48
C ALA A 107 -16.02 37.78 -17.77
N GLN A 108 -16.87 38.47 -18.50
CA GLN A 108 -17.40 38.02 -19.80
C GLN A 108 -16.33 38.12 -20.90
N MET A 109 -15.51 39.17 -20.90
CA MET A 109 -14.38 39.31 -21.82
C MET A 109 -13.31 38.24 -21.55
N ALA A 110 -13.01 37.93 -20.30
CA ALA A 110 -12.13 36.85 -19.93
C ALA A 110 -12.67 35.46 -20.37
N LYS A 111 -13.99 35.27 -20.39
CA LYS A 111 -14.64 34.09 -20.94
C LYS A 111 -14.66 34.04 -22.48
N LYS A 112 -14.78 35.22 -23.14
CA LYS A 112 -14.77 35.31 -24.60
C LYS A 112 -13.36 35.26 -25.22
N SER A 113 -12.33 35.60 -24.48
CA SER A 113 -10.94 35.55 -24.97
C SER A 113 -10.34 34.15 -25.10
N ARG A 114 -11.17 33.13 -25.20
CA ARG A 114 -10.79 31.78 -25.72
C ARG A 114 -10.52 31.84 -27.25
N VAL A 115 -9.86 32.86 -27.78
CA VAL A 115 -9.90 33.15 -29.19
C VAL A 115 -8.49 33.15 -29.82
N PRO A 116 -8.43 32.88 -31.14
CA PRO A 116 -7.21 32.69 -31.95
C PRO A 116 -6.09 33.73 -31.77
N ALA A 117 -6.42 34.96 -31.36
CA ALA A 117 -5.45 36.02 -31.09
C ALA A 117 -4.38 35.62 -30.03
N ALA A 118 -4.79 34.92 -28.98
CA ALA A 118 -3.84 34.42 -27.96
C ALA A 118 -2.88 33.34 -28.54
N LEU A 119 -3.32 32.57 -29.51
CA LEU A 119 -2.49 31.61 -30.21
C LEU A 119 -1.43 32.28 -31.05
N VAL A 120 -1.77 33.38 -31.72
CA VAL A 120 -0.84 34.16 -32.55
C VAL A 120 0.27 34.77 -31.70
N ALA A 121 -0.09 35.35 -30.54
CA ALA A 121 0.87 35.93 -29.61
C ALA A 121 1.85 34.86 -29.05
N CYS A 122 1.39 33.65 -28.73
CA CYS A 122 2.27 32.54 -28.28
C CYS A 122 3.19 32.10 -29.41
N ARG A 123 2.68 31.93 -30.64
CA ARG A 123 3.42 31.51 -31.81
C ARG A 123 4.63 32.39 -32.09
N GLY A 124 4.50 33.70 -31.94
CA GLY A 124 5.57 34.66 -32.21
C GLY A 124 6.89 34.39 -31.48
N CYS A 125 6.82 33.68 -30.34
CA CYS A 125 8.01 33.29 -29.57
C CYS A 125 8.18 31.76 -29.41
N HIS A 126 7.09 30.99 -29.55
CA HIS A 126 7.03 29.54 -29.35
C HIS A 126 6.62 28.82 -30.64
N GLU A 127 7.27 29.13 -31.77
CA GLU A 127 6.93 28.61 -33.11
C GLU A 127 7.03 27.08 -33.16
N ASP A 128 8.13 26.48 -32.64
CA ASP A 128 8.33 25.04 -32.65
C ASP A 128 7.21 24.29 -31.89
N ALA A 129 6.84 24.78 -30.71
CA ALA A 129 5.78 24.17 -29.91
C ALA A 129 4.39 24.33 -30.56
N PHE A 130 4.17 25.45 -31.26
CA PHE A 130 2.96 25.68 -32.02
C PHE A 130 2.87 24.72 -33.22
N ASP A 131 3.95 24.57 -33.97
CA ASP A 131 4.02 23.69 -35.15
C ASP A 131 3.89 22.22 -34.74
N GLU A 132 4.53 21.78 -33.64
CA GLU A 132 4.34 20.45 -33.07
C GLU A 132 2.87 20.17 -32.69
N LEU A 133 2.20 21.16 -32.08
CA LEU A 133 0.79 21.01 -31.71
C LEU A 133 -0.11 20.96 -32.95
N THR A 134 0.16 21.80 -33.96
CA THR A 134 -0.75 21.99 -35.09
C THR A 134 -0.48 21.06 -36.26
N SER A 135 0.69 20.37 -36.33
CA SER A 135 1.04 19.47 -37.44
C SER A 135 0.15 18.24 -37.51
N ASP A 136 0.38 17.26 -36.67
CA ASP A 136 -0.33 15.98 -36.66
C ASP A 136 -0.81 15.53 -35.28
N SER A 137 -0.65 16.38 -34.24
CA SER A 137 -1.15 16.10 -32.90
C SER A 137 -2.68 15.93 -32.88
N VAL A 138 -3.16 14.98 -32.08
CA VAL A 138 -4.59 14.76 -31.87
C VAL A 138 -5.28 15.99 -31.26
N HIS A 139 -4.59 16.75 -30.42
CA HIS A 139 -5.09 17.99 -29.85
C HIS A 139 -5.18 19.11 -30.87
N GLY A 140 -4.19 19.20 -31.77
CA GLY A 140 -4.18 20.19 -32.86
C GLY A 140 -5.18 19.90 -33.98
N ARG A 141 -5.74 18.71 -34.04
CA ARG A 141 -6.78 18.34 -35.01
C ARG A 141 -7.94 19.36 -35.03
N TRP A 142 -8.40 19.76 -33.85
CA TRP A 142 -9.52 20.68 -33.70
C TRP A 142 -9.22 22.08 -34.22
N LEU A 143 -7.96 22.50 -34.19
CA LEU A 143 -7.50 23.76 -34.81
C LEU A 143 -7.49 23.63 -36.33
N ARG A 144 -7.03 22.48 -36.86
CA ARG A 144 -7.02 22.23 -38.32
C ARG A 144 -8.42 22.09 -38.90
N GLU A 145 -9.39 21.60 -38.11
CA GLU A 145 -10.79 21.44 -38.50
C GLU A 145 -11.63 22.70 -38.21
N GLU A 146 -10.97 23.82 -37.89
CA GLU A 146 -11.61 25.10 -37.56
C GLU A 146 -12.65 25.01 -36.42
N ARG A 147 -12.43 24.09 -35.49
CA ARG A 147 -13.27 23.83 -34.31
C ARG A 147 -12.52 24.07 -33.00
N PRO A 148 -11.94 25.24 -32.75
CA PRO A 148 -11.05 25.45 -31.59
C PRO A 148 -11.74 25.27 -30.24
N ALA A 149 -13.09 25.36 -30.19
CA ALA A 149 -13.85 25.13 -28.96
C ALA A 149 -13.91 23.63 -28.54
N MET A 150 -13.51 22.72 -29.41
CA MET A 150 -13.58 21.28 -29.18
C MET A 150 -12.27 20.68 -28.64
N GLY A 151 -11.16 21.39 -28.70
CA GLY A 151 -9.84 20.93 -28.26
C GLY A 151 -9.14 21.90 -27.31
N PRO A 152 -8.06 21.43 -26.65
CA PRO A 152 -7.29 22.28 -25.75
C PRO A 152 -6.43 23.27 -26.54
N LEU A 153 -6.32 24.48 -26.01
CA LEU A 153 -5.41 25.54 -26.43
C LEU A 153 -4.21 25.62 -25.47
N CYS A 154 -3.23 26.49 -25.81
CA CYS A 154 -2.02 26.66 -24.99
C CYS A 154 -2.33 26.89 -23.51
N LEU A 155 -3.31 27.77 -23.21
CA LEU A 155 -3.66 28.14 -21.83
C LEU A 155 -4.42 27.06 -21.06
N ASP A 156 -5.09 26.13 -21.73
CA ASP A 156 -5.75 25.00 -21.06
C ASP A 156 -4.73 24.07 -20.41
N CYS A 157 -3.54 23.95 -21.02
CA CYS A 157 -2.43 23.15 -20.48
C CYS A 157 -1.45 23.97 -19.64
N HIS A 158 -1.14 25.21 -20.03
CA HIS A 158 -0.14 26.03 -19.35
C HIS A 158 -0.71 26.94 -18.27
N GLY A 159 -2.03 27.16 -18.27
CA GLY A 159 -2.69 28.07 -17.34
C GLY A 159 -2.48 29.53 -17.74
N SER A 160 -2.60 30.44 -16.79
CA SER A 160 -2.44 31.88 -17.05
C SER A 160 -1.03 32.19 -17.56
N PRO A 161 -0.87 32.93 -18.68
CA PRO A 161 0.43 33.32 -19.20
C PRO A 161 1.23 34.16 -18.21
N HIS A 162 0.52 34.83 -17.29
CA HIS A 162 1.14 35.64 -16.23
C HIS A 162 1.70 34.83 -15.08
N ALA A 163 1.31 33.54 -14.95
CA ALA A 163 1.72 32.69 -13.86
C ALA A 163 2.47 31.43 -14.30
N ILE A 164 2.82 31.27 -15.59
CA ILE A 164 3.55 30.12 -16.11
C ILE A 164 4.93 30.06 -15.47
N GLN A 165 5.20 28.99 -14.72
CA GLN A 165 6.50 28.78 -14.10
C GLN A 165 7.46 28.00 -15.02
N LYS A 166 8.75 28.31 -14.92
CA LYS A 166 9.79 27.51 -15.59
C LYS A 166 9.81 26.10 -15.04
N SER A 167 9.94 25.11 -15.92
CA SER A 167 9.98 23.68 -15.55
C SER A 167 11.20 23.27 -14.70
N GLN A 168 12.15 24.17 -14.48
CA GLN A 168 13.38 23.92 -13.71
C GLN A 168 13.23 24.10 -12.18
N GLY A 169 12.03 24.43 -11.68
CA GLY A 169 11.71 24.42 -10.26
C GLY A 169 11.53 22.99 -9.73
N ASN A 170 10.97 22.86 -8.54
CA ASN A 170 10.72 21.58 -7.90
C ASN A 170 10.04 20.57 -8.86
N ARG A 171 10.80 19.55 -9.30
CA ARG A 171 10.37 18.55 -10.30
C ARG A 171 9.12 17.82 -9.84
N GLN A 172 8.96 17.57 -8.55
CA GLN A 172 7.81 16.91 -7.96
C GLN A 172 6.51 17.69 -8.19
N VAL A 173 6.54 19.02 -7.92
CA VAL A 173 5.39 19.90 -8.16
C VAL A 173 5.09 19.95 -9.66
N ALA A 174 6.11 20.03 -10.51
CA ALA A 174 5.95 20.07 -11.96
C ALA A 174 5.33 18.79 -12.52
N ILE A 175 5.72 17.60 -12.05
CA ILE A 175 5.17 16.32 -12.49
C ILE A 175 3.72 16.18 -12.08
N HIS A 176 3.41 16.48 -10.81
CA HIS A 176 2.05 16.40 -10.30
C HIS A 176 1.12 17.36 -11.04
N SER A 177 1.49 18.63 -11.19
CA SER A 177 0.69 19.64 -11.86
C SER A 177 0.45 19.34 -13.35
N ARG A 178 1.45 18.76 -14.05
CA ARG A 178 1.29 18.34 -15.45
C ARG A 178 0.27 17.21 -15.58
N SER A 179 0.35 16.19 -14.75
CA SER A 179 -0.62 15.09 -14.75
C SER A 179 -2.04 15.59 -14.47
N GLN A 180 -2.21 16.51 -13.52
CA GLN A 180 -3.52 17.07 -13.19
C GLN A 180 -4.16 17.82 -14.35
N ARG A 181 -3.38 18.50 -15.18
CA ARG A 181 -3.90 19.19 -16.37
C ARG A 181 -4.47 18.23 -17.41
N CYS A 182 -3.80 17.10 -17.66
CA CYS A 182 -4.35 16.06 -18.53
C CYS A 182 -5.62 15.45 -17.93
N VAL A 183 -5.60 15.16 -16.63
CA VAL A 183 -6.71 14.57 -15.89
C VAL A 183 -7.94 15.47 -15.91
N ALA A 184 -7.78 16.79 -15.88
CA ALA A 184 -8.89 17.75 -15.87
C ALA A 184 -9.89 17.55 -17.02
N CYS A 185 -9.39 17.17 -18.20
CA CYS A 185 -10.25 16.87 -19.37
C CYS A 185 -10.45 15.34 -19.52
N HIS A 186 -9.38 14.55 -19.40
CA HIS A 186 -9.44 13.11 -19.65
C HIS A 186 -10.18 12.30 -18.58
N SER A 187 -10.57 12.89 -17.45
CA SER A 187 -11.49 12.28 -16.48
C SER A 187 -12.97 12.59 -16.74
N ASP A 188 -13.26 13.55 -17.60
CA ASP A 188 -14.64 13.86 -18.01
C ASP A 188 -15.09 12.83 -19.06
N THR A 189 -15.82 11.83 -18.59
CA THR A 189 -16.30 10.73 -19.45
C THR A 189 -17.25 11.21 -20.54
N ALA A 190 -18.04 12.27 -20.30
CA ALA A 190 -18.95 12.81 -21.29
C ALA A 190 -18.20 13.57 -22.39
N LEU A 191 -17.17 14.34 -22.02
CA LEU A 191 -16.28 14.99 -22.98
C LEU A 191 -15.53 13.93 -23.80
N MET A 192 -14.93 12.95 -23.15
CA MET A 192 -14.14 11.90 -23.81
C MET A 192 -14.99 11.07 -24.77
N ALA A 193 -16.22 10.74 -24.42
CA ALA A 193 -17.14 10.05 -25.32
C ALA A 193 -17.45 10.86 -26.58
N ARG A 194 -17.60 12.19 -26.47
CA ARG A 194 -17.84 13.06 -27.63
C ARG A 194 -16.66 13.14 -28.60
N VAL A 195 -15.44 12.97 -28.11
CA VAL A 195 -14.22 13.01 -28.92
C VAL A 195 -13.66 11.63 -29.26
N GLY A 196 -14.39 10.56 -28.89
CA GLY A 196 -14.04 9.18 -29.23
C GLY A 196 -12.84 8.61 -28.43
N VAL A 197 -12.57 9.15 -27.24
CA VAL A 197 -11.51 8.70 -26.34
C VAL A 197 -12.07 7.87 -25.20
N ILE A 198 -11.33 6.84 -24.75
CA ILE A 198 -11.74 5.98 -23.64
C ILE A 198 -11.75 6.80 -22.33
N GLY A 199 -12.91 6.94 -21.70
CA GLY A 199 -13.10 7.78 -20.50
C GLY A 199 -12.42 7.26 -19.23
N GLU A 200 -12.01 5.99 -19.17
CA GLU A 200 -11.38 5.37 -17.99
C GLU A 200 -9.84 5.50 -17.97
N THR A 201 -9.25 6.19 -18.94
CA THR A 201 -7.79 6.26 -19.12
C THR A 201 -7.07 6.84 -17.89
N THR A 202 -7.65 7.86 -17.25
CA THR A 202 -7.04 8.52 -16.09
C THR A 202 -7.17 7.71 -14.81
N SER A 203 -8.31 7.03 -14.59
CA SER A 203 -8.52 6.16 -13.44
C SER A 203 -7.61 4.94 -13.50
N THR A 204 -7.54 4.29 -14.66
CA THR A 204 -6.66 3.12 -14.85
C THR A 204 -5.17 3.47 -14.75
N TYR A 205 -4.74 4.65 -15.23
CA TYR A 205 -3.39 5.13 -14.99
C TYR A 205 -3.12 5.35 -13.50
N ARG A 206 -4.02 6.03 -12.78
CA ARG A 206 -3.89 6.31 -11.36
C ARG A 206 -3.77 5.03 -10.52
N ASP A 207 -4.48 3.98 -10.93
CA ASP A 207 -4.44 2.67 -10.27
C ASP A 207 -3.21 1.84 -10.66
N SER A 208 -2.51 2.21 -11.74
CA SER A 208 -1.24 1.59 -12.13
C SER A 208 -0.13 1.87 -11.12
N LEU A 209 0.94 1.08 -11.15
CA LEU A 209 2.12 1.34 -10.33
C LEU A 209 2.72 2.73 -10.60
N HIS A 210 2.79 3.14 -11.87
CA HIS A 210 3.30 4.46 -12.25
C HIS A 210 2.47 5.59 -11.64
N GLY A 211 1.16 5.52 -11.75
CA GLY A 211 0.27 6.54 -11.19
C GLY A 211 0.33 6.61 -9.66
N ARG A 212 0.39 5.48 -8.98
CA ARG A 212 0.58 5.42 -7.52
C ARG A 212 1.91 6.04 -7.09
N MET A 213 2.97 5.78 -7.83
CA MET A 213 4.28 6.38 -7.56
C MET A 213 4.28 7.90 -7.75
N VAL A 214 3.60 8.40 -8.79
CA VAL A 214 3.40 9.84 -9.00
C VAL A 214 2.59 10.45 -7.86
N ALA A 215 1.51 9.79 -7.43
CA ALA A 215 0.68 10.26 -6.32
C ALA A 215 1.45 10.35 -4.99
N LEU A 216 2.42 9.45 -4.78
CA LEU A 216 3.33 9.47 -3.61
C LEU A 216 4.53 10.42 -3.79
N GLY A 217 4.57 11.20 -4.86
CA GLY A 217 5.62 12.19 -5.08
C GLY A 217 6.95 11.65 -5.61
N ASN A 218 6.96 10.49 -6.28
CA ASN A 218 8.18 9.98 -6.90
C ASN A 218 8.55 10.77 -8.14
N GLU A 219 9.65 11.51 -8.09
CA GLU A 219 10.13 12.34 -9.19
C GLU A 219 10.60 11.55 -10.43
N ARG A 220 10.84 10.25 -10.30
CA ARG A 220 11.30 9.37 -11.40
C ARG A 220 10.17 8.59 -12.03
N ALA A 221 8.98 8.61 -11.45
CA ALA A 221 7.83 7.93 -12.02
C ALA A 221 7.35 8.69 -13.26
N PRO A 222 7.08 7.99 -14.38
CA PRO A 222 6.63 8.63 -15.61
C PRO A 222 5.19 9.15 -15.45
N ASN A 223 4.95 10.36 -15.93
CA ASN A 223 3.61 10.95 -16.06
C ASN A 223 3.07 10.75 -17.49
N CYS A 224 1.90 11.30 -17.78
CA CYS A 224 1.27 11.16 -19.09
C CYS A 224 2.17 11.62 -20.24
N ALA A 225 2.85 12.77 -20.08
CA ALA A 225 3.68 13.36 -21.12
C ALA A 225 4.99 12.59 -21.38
N ASP A 226 5.49 11.83 -20.38
CA ASP A 226 6.71 11.03 -20.57
C ASP A 226 6.51 9.86 -21.55
N CYS A 227 5.24 9.42 -21.73
CA CYS A 227 4.88 8.37 -22.68
C CYS A 227 4.24 8.93 -23.96
N HIS A 228 3.39 9.95 -23.85
CA HIS A 228 2.58 10.46 -24.95
C HIS A 228 3.16 11.71 -25.62
N GLY A 229 4.19 12.32 -25.04
CA GLY A 229 4.65 13.65 -25.44
C GLY A 229 3.82 14.76 -24.86
N SER A 230 4.12 16.01 -25.22
CA SER A 230 3.43 17.21 -24.69
C SER A 230 2.69 17.99 -25.76
N HIS A 231 3.36 18.43 -26.83
CA HIS A 231 2.76 19.19 -27.91
C HIS A 231 2.33 18.30 -29.07
N ARG A 232 3.24 17.44 -29.55
CA ARG A 232 2.97 16.45 -30.60
C ARG A 232 2.46 15.15 -29.98
N ILE A 233 1.21 15.14 -29.57
CA ILE A 233 0.56 13.93 -29.03
C ILE A 233 -0.11 13.20 -30.20
N LEU A 234 0.42 12.03 -30.53
CA LEU A 234 -0.11 11.21 -31.64
C LEU A 234 -1.10 10.17 -31.12
N ALA A 235 -2.06 9.79 -31.98
CA ALA A 235 -2.96 8.67 -31.69
C ALA A 235 -2.18 7.37 -31.49
N PRO A 236 -2.63 6.45 -30.60
CA PRO A 236 -1.90 5.22 -30.30
C PRO A 236 -1.72 4.26 -31.48
N ASP A 237 -2.53 4.39 -32.52
CA ASP A 237 -2.49 3.64 -33.78
C ASP A 237 -1.60 4.30 -34.85
N ASN A 238 -1.11 5.53 -34.60
CA ASN A 238 -0.18 6.21 -35.50
C ASN A 238 1.22 5.59 -35.38
N PRO A 239 1.84 5.13 -36.48
CA PRO A 239 3.20 4.55 -36.48
C PRO A 239 4.28 5.45 -35.89
N GLY A 240 4.11 6.78 -35.93
CA GLY A 240 5.01 7.75 -35.32
C GLY A 240 4.85 7.93 -33.81
N ALA A 241 3.80 7.39 -33.19
CA ALA A 241 3.59 7.52 -31.77
C ALA A 241 4.59 6.68 -30.97
N ALA A 242 5.14 7.26 -29.88
CA ALA A 242 6.04 6.52 -29.00
C ALA A 242 5.35 5.30 -28.35
N VAL A 243 4.04 5.36 -28.15
CA VAL A 243 3.21 4.28 -27.61
C VAL A 243 2.68 3.30 -28.67
N PHE A 244 3.05 3.46 -29.95
CA PHE A 244 2.71 2.53 -31.03
C PHE A 244 3.52 1.22 -30.95
N GLY A 245 2.88 0.09 -31.08
CA GLY A 245 3.45 -1.25 -31.31
C GLY A 245 4.91 -1.45 -30.87
N GLY A 246 5.81 -1.56 -31.85
CA GLY A 246 7.25 -1.77 -31.63
C GLY A 246 7.98 -0.61 -30.95
N ASN A 247 7.49 0.63 -31.08
CA ASN A 247 8.11 1.80 -30.47
C ASN A 247 8.06 1.74 -28.93
N LYS A 248 7.07 1.01 -28.36
CA LYS A 248 6.95 0.82 -26.90
C LYS A 248 8.18 0.19 -26.27
N VAL A 249 8.87 -0.70 -26.97
CA VAL A 249 10.08 -1.34 -26.44
C VAL A 249 11.16 -0.29 -26.19
N GLN A 250 11.38 0.60 -27.15
CA GLN A 250 12.33 1.69 -27.02
C GLN A 250 11.90 2.67 -25.92
N LEU A 251 10.63 3.08 -25.91
CA LEU A 251 10.06 3.95 -24.87
C LEU A 251 10.25 3.36 -23.46
N CYS A 252 9.89 2.11 -23.27
CA CYS A 252 10.03 1.46 -21.97
C CYS A 252 11.50 1.32 -21.54
N SER A 253 12.41 1.09 -22.51
CA SER A 253 13.85 0.92 -22.28
C SER A 253 14.52 2.16 -21.70
N THR A 254 13.95 3.35 -21.88
CA THR A 254 14.50 4.58 -21.31
C THR A 254 14.53 4.55 -19.76
N CYS A 255 13.61 3.83 -19.14
CA CYS A 255 13.54 3.68 -17.69
C CYS A 255 13.73 2.22 -17.21
N HIS A 256 13.44 1.23 -18.07
CA HIS A 256 13.51 -0.20 -17.78
C HIS A 256 14.57 -0.89 -18.66
N PRO A 257 15.86 -0.88 -18.26
CA PRO A 257 16.91 -1.52 -19.03
C PRO A 257 16.59 -3.00 -19.32
N GLY A 258 16.67 -3.41 -20.59
CA GLY A 258 16.34 -4.76 -21.02
C GLY A 258 14.85 -5.01 -21.26
N ALA A 259 14.02 -3.95 -21.35
CA ALA A 259 12.65 -4.08 -21.81
C ALA A 259 12.59 -4.81 -23.16
N ASN A 260 11.60 -5.69 -23.29
CA ASN A 260 11.41 -6.56 -24.45
C ASN A 260 9.94 -6.50 -24.89
N PRO A 261 9.55 -7.13 -26.03
CA PRO A 261 8.17 -7.07 -26.51
C PRO A 261 7.14 -7.58 -25.51
N ALA A 262 7.45 -8.63 -24.72
CA ALA A 262 6.54 -9.14 -23.70
C ALA A 262 6.37 -8.14 -22.54
N PHE A 263 7.45 -7.46 -22.12
CA PHE A 263 7.37 -6.37 -21.16
C PHE A 263 6.58 -5.18 -21.71
N ALA A 264 6.85 -4.77 -22.93
CA ALA A 264 6.17 -3.65 -23.58
C ALA A 264 4.69 -3.93 -23.93
N SER A 265 4.26 -5.20 -23.88
CA SER A 265 2.84 -5.57 -24.00
C SER A 265 2.01 -5.21 -22.75
N LEU A 266 2.69 -4.90 -21.63
CA LEU A 266 2.04 -4.36 -20.44
C LEU A 266 1.47 -2.97 -20.75
N VAL A 267 0.17 -2.80 -20.54
CA VAL A 267 -0.53 -1.54 -20.78
C VAL A 267 -0.87 -0.91 -19.45
N THR A 268 -0.44 0.34 -19.25
CA THR A 268 -0.68 1.07 -17.98
C THR A 268 -2.12 1.60 -17.84
N HIS A 269 -2.91 1.55 -18.93
CA HIS A 269 -4.31 1.98 -18.99
C HIS A 269 -5.28 0.81 -19.11
N LYS A 270 -4.92 -0.36 -18.58
CA LYS A 270 -5.75 -1.55 -18.67
C LYS A 270 -6.57 -1.71 -17.39
N SER A 271 -7.89 -1.78 -17.54
CA SER A 271 -8.75 -2.12 -16.43
C SER A 271 -8.53 -3.58 -16.01
N LEU A 272 -8.48 -3.84 -14.71
CA LEU A 272 -8.49 -5.21 -14.17
C LEU A 272 -9.77 -5.98 -14.54
N HIS A 273 -10.81 -5.24 -14.95
CA HIS A 273 -12.09 -5.81 -15.40
C HIS A 273 -12.14 -6.10 -16.90
N ASP A 274 -11.05 -5.83 -17.63
CA ASP A 274 -11.01 -6.15 -19.06
C ASP A 274 -11.21 -7.66 -19.28
N ARG A 275 -12.27 -8.00 -20.03
CA ARG A 275 -12.66 -9.38 -20.29
C ARG A 275 -11.61 -10.16 -21.10
N ALA A 276 -10.72 -9.49 -21.80
CA ALA A 276 -9.67 -10.12 -22.59
C ALA A 276 -8.59 -10.79 -21.73
N ASP A 277 -8.34 -10.30 -20.49
CA ASP A 277 -7.28 -10.80 -19.61
C ASP A 277 -7.79 -11.85 -18.63
N LYS A 278 -7.83 -13.10 -19.07
CA LYS A 278 -8.29 -14.23 -18.25
C LYS A 278 -7.42 -14.49 -17.01
N GLY A 279 -6.08 -14.40 -17.15
CA GLY A 279 -5.13 -14.70 -16.07
C GLY A 279 -5.24 -13.74 -14.87
N PRO A 280 -5.02 -12.45 -15.03
CA PRO A 280 -5.18 -11.47 -13.95
C PRO A 280 -6.57 -11.48 -13.30
N ARG A 281 -7.63 -11.63 -14.09
CA ARG A 281 -8.99 -11.76 -13.57
C ARG A 281 -9.19 -12.99 -12.69
N PHE A 282 -8.65 -14.13 -13.12
CA PHE A 282 -8.71 -15.36 -12.31
C PHE A 282 -7.99 -15.16 -10.97
N ILE A 283 -6.78 -14.57 -10.99
CA ILE A 283 -6.01 -14.30 -9.77
C ILE A 283 -6.81 -13.38 -8.84
N HIS A 284 -7.33 -12.27 -9.35
CA HIS A 284 -8.13 -11.34 -8.54
C HIS A 284 -9.39 -12.02 -7.96
N ALA A 285 -10.13 -12.75 -8.76
CA ALA A 285 -11.33 -13.47 -8.30
C ALA A 285 -10.98 -14.54 -7.24
N ALA A 286 -9.92 -15.32 -7.47
CA ALA A 286 -9.46 -16.35 -6.54
C ALA A 286 -9.06 -15.74 -5.19
N PHE A 287 -8.26 -14.67 -5.17
CA PHE A 287 -7.90 -13.99 -3.93
C PHE A 287 -9.08 -13.31 -3.25
N SER A 288 -9.99 -12.70 -4.01
CA SER A 288 -11.20 -12.07 -3.43
C SER A 288 -12.07 -13.11 -2.72
N TRP A 289 -12.30 -14.26 -3.33
CA TRP A 289 -13.03 -15.37 -2.70
C TRP A 289 -12.25 -15.94 -1.51
N LEU A 290 -10.96 -16.19 -1.66
CA LEU A 290 -10.12 -16.72 -0.58
C LEU A 290 -10.15 -15.78 0.63
N THR A 291 -9.93 -14.48 0.43
CA THR A 291 -9.95 -13.47 1.49
C THR A 291 -11.31 -13.41 2.17
N SER A 292 -12.40 -13.35 1.38
CA SER A 292 -13.75 -13.26 1.92
C SER A 292 -14.12 -14.49 2.76
N LEU A 293 -13.89 -15.68 2.22
CA LEU A 293 -14.19 -16.94 2.92
C LEU A 293 -13.34 -17.11 4.18
N THR A 294 -12.04 -16.79 4.09
CA THR A 294 -11.13 -16.85 5.24
C THR A 294 -11.61 -15.91 6.33
N LEU A 295 -11.82 -14.62 6.04
CA LEU A 295 -12.22 -13.64 7.05
C LEU A 295 -13.58 -13.97 7.67
N ILE A 296 -14.57 -14.40 6.88
CA ILE A 296 -15.87 -14.83 7.39
C ILE A 296 -15.69 -16.03 8.33
N GLY A 297 -14.91 -17.04 7.91
CA GLY A 297 -14.64 -18.23 8.73
C GLY A 297 -13.93 -17.88 10.05
N LEU A 298 -12.90 -17.05 10.00
CA LEU A 298 -12.16 -16.59 11.18
C LEU A 298 -13.05 -15.79 12.12
N PHE A 299 -13.84 -14.87 11.60
CA PHE A 299 -14.76 -14.06 12.40
C PHE A 299 -15.83 -14.90 13.10
N LEU A 300 -16.45 -15.83 12.36
CA LEU A 300 -17.43 -16.76 12.95
C LEU A 300 -16.80 -17.64 14.03
N HIS A 301 -15.59 -18.14 13.80
CA HIS A 301 -14.88 -18.94 14.79
C HIS A 301 -14.58 -18.13 16.06
N ILE A 302 -14.10 -16.89 15.93
CA ILE A 302 -13.86 -15.98 17.06
C ILE A 302 -15.15 -15.71 17.84
N LEU A 303 -16.25 -15.44 17.15
CA LEU A 303 -17.54 -15.20 17.78
C LEU A 303 -18.02 -16.41 18.59
N LEU A 304 -17.87 -17.60 18.02
CA LEU A 304 -18.22 -18.86 18.69
C LEU A 304 -17.32 -19.12 19.91
N ASP A 305 -16.02 -18.85 19.81
CA ASP A 305 -15.08 -19.01 20.93
C ASP A 305 -15.41 -18.04 22.08
N ILE A 306 -15.64 -16.77 21.79
CA ILE A 306 -16.02 -15.75 22.78
C ILE A 306 -17.33 -16.12 23.49
N THR A 307 -18.37 -16.52 22.74
CA THR A 307 -19.67 -16.89 23.31
C THR A 307 -19.57 -18.13 24.20
N THR A 308 -18.72 -19.09 23.82
CA THR A 308 -18.46 -20.30 24.58
C THR A 308 -17.69 -19.99 25.86
N GLU A 309 -16.69 -19.14 25.79
CA GLU A 309 -15.92 -18.76 26.98
C GLU A 309 -16.76 -17.96 27.97
N PHE A 310 -17.62 -17.06 27.47
CA PHE A 310 -18.58 -16.36 28.31
C PHE A 310 -19.54 -17.34 29.04
N ARG A 311 -20.05 -18.35 28.30
CA ARG A 311 -20.89 -19.41 28.88
C ARG A 311 -20.14 -20.22 29.94
N ARG A 312 -18.88 -20.58 29.71
CA ARG A 312 -18.00 -21.28 30.67
C ARG A 312 -17.79 -20.45 31.95
N ARG A 313 -17.46 -19.18 31.83
CA ARG A 313 -17.27 -18.26 32.98
C ARG A 313 -18.52 -18.12 33.78
N TRP A 314 -19.68 -18.01 33.14
CA TRP A 314 -20.97 -17.97 33.81
C TRP A 314 -21.25 -19.26 34.60
N GLN A 315 -20.96 -20.44 34.02
CA GLN A 315 -21.10 -21.73 34.67
C GLN A 315 -20.17 -21.86 35.88
N LYS A 316 -18.89 -21.45 35.76
CA LYS A 316 -17.92 -21.42 36.88
C LYS A 316 -18.40 -20.52 38.02
N ALA A 317 -18.94 -19.34 37.72
CA ALA A 317 -19.46 -18.42 38.71
C ALA A 317 -20.68 -18.99 39.49
N HIS A 318 -21.39 -19.97 38.89
CA HIS A 318 -22.54 -20.65 39.52
C HIS A 318 -22.17 -22.05 40.08
N GLY A 319 -20.90 -22.27 40.43
CA GLY A 319 -20.46 -23.46 41.18
C GLY A 319 -20.39 -24.75 40.37
N ARG A 320 -20.47 -24.71 39.05
CA ARG A 320 -20.24 -25.86 38.16
C ARG A 320 -18.76 -25.97 37.85
N GLY A 321 -18.06 -26.79 38.66
CA GLY A 321 -16.66 -26.77 38.93
C GLY A 321 -15.66 -26.98 37.79
N ASP A 322 -14.46 -26.51 38.08
CA ASP A 322 -13.23 -26.84 37.40
C ASP A 322 -12.47 -27.87 38.24
N GLU A 323 -11.95 -28.89 37.58
CA GLU A 323 -11.06 -29.84 38.17
C GLU A 323 -9.76 -29.12 38.59
N ARG A 324 -9.38 -29.19 39.87
CA ARG A 324 -8.19 -28.51 40.38
C ARG A 324 -6.95 -29.16 39.82
N ILE A 325 -6.01 -28.34 39.31
CA ILE A 325 -4.68 -28.82 38.88
C ILE A 325 -3.97 -29.39 40.12
N PRO A 326 -3.47 -30.63 40.05
CA PRO A 326 -2.73 -31.23 41.15
C PRO A 326 -1.52 -30.42 41.56
N SER A 327 -1.26 -30.32 42.88
CA SER A 327 -0.20 -29.46 43.44
C SER A 327 1.23 -29.87 43.02
N PHE A 328 1.43 -31.10 42.56
CA PHE A 328 2.71 -31.60 42.05
C PHE A 328 3.00 -31.12 40.61
N MET A 329 2.04 -30.54 39.92
CA MET A 329 2.25 -30.01 38.57
C MET A 329 3.01 -28.68 38.62
N PRO A 330 3.92 -28.45 37.66
CA PRO A 330 4.67 -27.18 37.58
C PRO A 330 3.74 -26.05 37.17
N LYS A 331 4.06 -24.82 37.56
CA LYS A 331 3.31 -23.63 37.11
C LYS A 331 3.46 -23.38 35.60
N THR A 332 4.64 -23.64 35.06
CA THR A 332 4.95 -23.42 33.63
C THR A 332 5.77 -24.57 33.06
N VAL A 333 5.61 -24.84 31.77
CA VAL A 333 6.35 -25.84 31.02
C VAL A 333 7.05 -25.18 29.82
N ARG A 334 8.27 -25.62 29.50
CA ARG A 334 8.99 -25.13 28.32
C ARG A 334 8.32 -25.62 27.04
N ARG A 335 7.97 -24.69 26.15
CA ARG A 335 7.29 -24.96 24.89
C ARG A 335 8.16 -24.63 23.67
N PHE A 336 8.77 -23.44 23.65
CA PHE A 336 9.60 -22.98 22.53
C PHE A 336 11.08 -22.91 22.92
N ASP A 337 11.94 -23.40 22.03
CA ASP A 337 13.38 -23.22 22.15
C ASP A 337 13.80 -21.82 21.71
N ILE A 338 15.10 -21.53 21.87
CA ILE A 338 15.64 -20.21 21.51
C ILE A 338 15.58 -19.95 20.01
N HIS A 339 15.77 -20.99 19.17
CA HIS A 339 15.74 -20.86 17.72
C HIS A 339 14.33 -20.52 17.23
N MET A 340 13.29 -21.17 17.76
CA MET A 340 11.90 -20.86 17.44
C MET A 340 11.54 -19.42 17.81
N ARG A 341 12.01 -18.93 18.95
CA ARG A 341 11.78 -17.57 19.43
C ARG A 341 12.49 -16.53 18.55
N ILE A 342 13.75 -16.76 18.18
CA ILE A 342 14.49 -15.88 17.26
C ILE A 342 13.79 -15.81 15.90
N GLN A 343 13.37 -16.95 15.35
CA GLN A 343 12.62 -16.98 14.08
C GLN A 343 11.32 -16.18 14.16
N HIS A 344 10.59 -16.29 15.26
CA HIS A 344 9.36 -15.55 15.46
C HIS A 344 9.62 -14.03 15.56
N TRP A 345 10.69 -13.60 16.25
CA TRP A 345 11.07 -12.19 16.30
C TRP A 345 11.46 -11.62 14.93
N LEU A 346 12.22 -12.39 14.14
CA LEU A 346 12.58 -12.00 12.78
C LEU A 346 11.32 -11.87 11.89
N LEU A 347 10.39 -12.82 12.04
CA LEU A 347 9.13 -12.82 11.31
C LEU A 347 8.26 -11.62 11.70
N ILE A 348 8.05 -11.35 12.98
CA ILE A 348 7.29 -10.17 13.45
C ILE A 348 7.89 -8.88 12.89
N SER A 349 9.21 -8.69 13.09
CA SER A 349 9.88 -7.47 12.65
C SER A 349 9.78 -7.28 11.14
N GLY A 350 10.01 -8.34 10.37
CA GLY A 350 9.90 -8.32 8.92
C GLY A 350 8.48 -8.01 8.44
N VAL A 351 7.48 -8.73 8.95
CA VAL A 351 6.08 -8.56 8.54
C VAL A 351 5.53 -7.19 8.91
N VAL A 352 5.78 -6.70 10.13
CA VAL A 352 5.31 -5.37 10.56
C VAL A 352 5.90 -4.27 9.66
N LEU A 353 7.21 -4.31 9.40
CA LEU A 353 7.85 -3.35 8.50
C LEU A 353 7.32 -3.45 7.06
N LEU A 354 7.10 -4.67 6.55
CA LEU A 354 6.55 -4.89 5.20
C LEU A 354 5.13 -4.36 5.07
N VAL A 355 4.27 -4.57 6.06
CA VAL A 355 2.90 -4.03 6.07
C VAL A 355 2.94 -2.51 6.11
N LEU A 356 3.68 -1.90 7.03
CA LEU A 356 3.77 -0.45 7.17
C LEU A 356 4.35 0.24 5.93
N THR A 357 5.31 -0.39 5.26
CA THR A 357 5.94 0.18 4.05
C THR A 357 5.23 -0.19 2.76
N GLY A 358 4.44 -1.26 2.72
CA GLY A 358 3.60 -1.65 1.59
C GLY A 358 2.27 -0.88 1.54
N TRP A 359 1.73 -0.51 2.70
CA TRP A 359 0.46 0.22 2.82
C TRP A 359 0.40 1.52 2.01
N PRO A 360 1.43 2.39 1.98
CA PRO A 360 1.46 3.59 1.17
C PRO A 360 1.19 3.33 -0.33
N LEU A 361 1.75 2.26 -0.88
CA LEU A 361 1.51 1.91 -2.29
C LEU A 361 0.08 1.43 -2.56
N ARG A 362 -0.54 0.76 -1.59
CA ARG A 362 -1.95 0.34 -1.69
C ARG A 362 -2.90 1.54 -1.62
N THR A 363 -2.57 2.51 -0.80
CA THR A 363 -3.41 3.69 -0.47
C THR A 363 -2.79 5.01 -0.95
N ALA A 364 -2.05 4.97 -2.06
CA ALA A 364 -1.28 6.12 -2.56
C ALA A 364 -2.12 7.38 -2.84
N THR A 365 -3.39 7.21 -3.15
CA THR A 365 -4.34 8.31 -3.39
C THR A 365 -5.04 8.82 -2.13
N LEU A 366 -4.85 8.14 -0.99
CA LEU A 366 -5.41 8.53 0.30
C LEU A 366 -4.38 9.31 1.12
N GLU A 367 -4.85 10.26 1.90
CA GLU A 367 -3.99 11.05 2.81
C GLU A 367 -3.20 10.16 3.78
N SER A 368 -3.81 9.08 4.27
CA SER A 368 -3.15 8.12 5.16
C SER A 368 -1.92 7.45 4.53
N GLY A 369 -2.00 7.09 3.25
CA GLY A 369 -0.87 6.51 2.52
C GLY A 369 0.24 7.53 2.28
N GLN A 370 -0.13 8.76 1.92
CA GLN A 370 0.83 9.85 1.71
C GLN A 370 1.52 10.26 3.02
N ALA A 371 0.74 10.36 4.12
CA ALA A 371 1.28 10.67 5.45
C ALA A 371 2.27 9.58 5.92
N LEU A 372 1.94 8.31 5.73
CA LEU A 372 2.81 7.20 6.12
C LEU A 372 4.08 7.15 5.26
N ALA A 373 3.98 7.40 3.93
CA ALA A 373 5.16 7.53 3.09
C ALA A 373 6.05 8.70 3.53
N SER A 374 5.46 9.83 3.90
CA SER A 374 6.17 11.02 4.40
C SER A 374 6.86 10.74 5.75
N PHE A 375 6.22 9.98 6.65
CA PHE A 375 6.81 9.52 7.92
C PHE A 375 8.12 8.76 7.71
N PHE A 376 8.19 7.89 6.70
CA PHE A 376 9.41 7.18 6.33
C PHE A 376 10.45 8.04 5.57
N GLY A 377 10.19 9.32 5.33
CA GLY A 377 11.08 10.19 4.55
C GLY A 377 10.82 10.17 3.05
N GLY A 378 9.58 9.91 2.65
CA GLY A 378 9.13 9.87 1.26
C GLY A 378 9.18 8.47 0.64
N VAL A 379 8.56 8.32 -0.52
CA VAL A 379 8.37 7.02 -1.19
C VAL A 379 9.68 6.29 -1.51
N ARG A 380 10.76 7.02 -1.77
CA ARG A 380 12.08 6.42 -2.06
C ARG A 380 12.64 5.68 -0.85
N VAL A 381 12.58 6.29 0.33
CA VAL A 381 13.04 5.68 1.59
C VAL A 381 12.11 4.54 1.98
N THR A 382 10.79 4.73 1.84
CA THR A 382 9.77 3.68 2.06
C THR A 382 10.10 2.41 1.26
N HIS A 383 10.44 2.55 -0.03
CA HIS A 383 10.85 1.40 -0.86
C HIS A 383 12.15 0.75 -0.39
N LEU A 384 13.13 1.55 0.05
CA LEU A 384 14.38 0.99 0.57
C LEU A 384 14.13 0.16 1.83
N VAL A 385 13.33 0.70 2.77
CA VAL A 385 12.93 -0.02 4.00
C VAL A 385 12.13 -1.27 3.67
N HIS A 386 11.19 -1.19 2.70
CA HIS A 386 10.42 -2.36 2.24
C HIS A 386 11.31 -3.49 1.73
N ARG A 387 12.31 -3.17 0.91
CA ARG A 387 13.27 -4.15 0.39
C ARG A 387 14.15 -4.73 1.50
N ALA A 388 14.62 -3.90 2.42
CA ALA A 388 15.40 -4.37 3.57
C ALA A 388 14.57 -5.32 4.45
N ALA A 389 13.31 -5.00 4.70
CA ALA A 389 12.38 -5.86 5.44
C ALA A 389 12.07 -7.16 4.67
N ALA A 390 12.00 -7.12 3.34
CA ALA A 390 11.84 -8.32 2.51
C ALA A 390 13.05 -9.25 2.63
N PHE A 391 14.28 -8.71 2.63
CA PHE A 391 15.48 -9.52 2.90
C PHE A 391 15.48 -10.10 4.31
N LEU A 392 14.99 -9.36 5.32
CA LEU A 392 14.83 -9.88 6.68
C LEU A 392 13.87 -11.07 6.71
N LEU A 393 12.73 -10.97 6.01
CA LEU A 393 11.75 -12.06 5.89
C LEU A 393 12.35 -13.27 5.16
N ILE A 394 13.08 -13.06 4.06
CA ILE A 394 13.77 -14.12 3.33
C ILE A 394 14.82 -14.81 4.22
N ALA A 395 15.59 -14.03 4.96
CA ALA A 395 16.58 -14.58 5.92
C ALA A 395 15.90 -15.41 7.02
N ALA A 396 14.75 -14.94 7.54
CA ALA A 396 13.95 -15.71 8.50
C ALA A 396 13.46 -17.05 7.91
N ALA A 397 12.98 -17.04 6.65
CA ALA A 397 12.54 -18.24 5.95
C ALA A 397 13.71 -19.21 5.71
N ILE A 398 14.87 -18.73 5.26
CA ILE A 398 16.08 -19.57 5.07
C ILE A 398 16.52 -20.15 6.41
N TYR A 399 16.52 -19.34 7.47
CA TYR A 399 16.87 -19.81 8.82
C TYR A 399 15.92 -20.91 9.29
N HIS A 400 14.61 -20.74 9.05
CA HIS A 400 13.61 -21.75 9.36
C HIS A 400 13.85 -23.07 8.61
N LEU A 401 14.08 -22.99 7.29
CA LEU A 401 14.38 -24.18 6.47
C LEU A 401 15.67 -24.87 6.91
N ALA A 402 16.73 -24.10 7.23
CA ALA A 402 17.98 -24.65 7.76
C ALA A 402 17.78 -25.33 9.12
N TYR A 403 16.99 -24.71 10.01
CA TYR A 403 16.62 -25.30 11.29
C TYR A 403 15.89 -26.64 11.10
N LEU A 404 14.91 -26.70 10.21
CA LEU A 404 14.19 -27.93 9.89
C LEU A 404 15.14 -29.01 9.31
N ALA A 405 16.01 -28.65 8.35
CA ALA A 405 16.97 -29.55 7.75
C ALA A 405 17.92 -30.19 8.79
N VAL A 406 18.43 -29.36 9.73
CA VAL A 406 19.26 -29.85 10.84
C VAL A 406 18.48 -30.81 11.76
N ARG A 407 17.22 -30.47 12.07
CA ARG A 407 16.37 -31.35 12.92
C ARG A 407 16.04 -32.67 12.23
N ILE A 408 15.77 -32.63 10.91
CA ILE A 408 15.55 -33.86 10.11
C ILE A 408 16.81 -34.72 10.08
N SER A 409 17.97 -34.11 9.78
CA SER A 409 19.24 -34.88 9.73
C SER A 409 19.62 -35.51 11.05
N ARG A 410 19.27 -34.89 12.17
CA ARG A 410 19.46 -35.43 13.53
C ARG A 410 18.37 -36.41 13.96
N ARG A 411 17.37 -36.67 13.12
CA ARG A 411 16.20 -37.52 13.41
C ARG A 411 15.45 -37.14 14.69
N ASP A 412 15.49 -35.86 15.07
CA ASP A 412 14.82 -35.33 16.26
C ASP A 412 13.61 -34.47 15.95
N LEU A 413 13.21 -34.37 14.64
CA LEU A 413 12.02 -33.67 14.22
C LEU A 413 10.80 -34.58 14.28
N LYS A 414 9.82 -34.18 15.09
CA LYS A 414 8.48 -34.75 15.04
C LYS A 414 7.66 -33.95 14.03
N PHE A 415 7.08 -34.61 13.05
CA PHE A 415 6.27 -33.99 12.00
C PHE A 415 4.86 -33.55 12.48
N SER A 416 4.76 -33.14 13.75
CA SER A 416 3.49 -32.75 14.39
C SER A 416 2.85 -31.49 13.80
N MET A 417 3.61 -30.68 13.04
CA MET A 417 3.12 -29.48 12.35
C MET A 417 2.52 -29.79 10.96
N LEU A 418 2.69 -31.02 10.44
CA LEU A 418 2.06 -31.42 9.18
C LEU A 418 0.54 -31.53 9.35
N PRO A 419 -0.24 -31.06 8.37
CA PRO A 419 -1.69 -31.30 8.33
C PRO A 419 -2.00 -32.80 8.33
N ALA A 420 -2.96 -33.20 9.13
CA ALA A 420 -3.41 -34.58 9.22
C ALA A 420 -4.94 -34.65 9.15
N PRO A 421 -5.55 -35.77 8.71
CA PRO A 421 -7.01 -35.93 8.69
C PRO A 421 -7.66 -35.66 10.06
N ARG A 422 -6.92 -35.91 11.14
CA ARG A 422 -7.33 -35.63 12.51
C ARG A 422 -7.61 -34.12 12.73
N ASP A 423 -6.87 -33.22 12.08
CA ASP A 423 -7.06 -31.78 12.25
C ASP A 423 -8.45 -31.33 11.79
N LEU A 424 -9.00 -31.98 10.75
CA LEU A 424 -10.37 -31.73 10.30
C LEU A 424 -11.40 -32.25 11.33
N ALA A 425 -11.14 -33.41 11.92
CA ALA A 425 -11.99 -33.97 12.97
C ALA A 425 -11.95 -33.11 14.23
N ASP A 426 -10.77 -32.61 14.59
CA ASP A 426 -10.58 -31.70 15.72
C ASP A 426 -11.27 -30.34 15.48
N ALA A 427 -11.16 -29.78 14.29
CA ALA A 427 -11.84 -28.55 13.90
C ALA A 427 -13.38 -28.71 13.96
N TYR A 428 -13.90 -29.78 13.35
CA TYR A 428 -15.32 -30.11 13.43
C TYR A 428 -15.79 -30.32 14.89
N GLY A 429 -15.04 -31.12 15.65
CA GLY A 429 -15.32 -31.39 17.06
C GLY A 429 -15.31 -30.12 17.93
N ASN A 430 -14.41 -29.17 17.64
CA ASN A 430 -14.33 -27.91 18.34
C ASN A 430 -15.51 -26.97 17.98
N VAL A 431 -15.91 -26.92 16.73
CA VAL A 431 -17.11 -26.18 16.31
C VAL A 431 -18.37 -26.79 16.92
N ALA A 432 -18.49 -28.12 16.94
CA ALA A 432 -19.60 -28.82 17.59
C ALA A 432 -19.65 -28.55 19.10
N TYR A 433 -18.49 -28.43 19.76
CA TYR A 433 -18.39 -28.01 21.15
C TYR A 433 -18.86 -26.56 21.35
N PHE A 434 -18.44 -25.65 20.49
CA PHE A 434 -18.88 -24.25 20.56
C PHE A 434 -20.39 -24.10 20.40
N LEU A 435 -21.00 -24.87 19.51
CA LEU A 435 -22.44 -24.89 19.29
C LEU A 435 -23.22 -25.64 20.40
N GLY A 436 -22.50 -26.28 21.35
CA GLY A 436 -23.13 -27.06 22.44
C GLY A 436 -23.64 -28.44 22.02
N ILE A 437 -23.37 -28.88 20.80
CA ILE A 437 -23.69 -30.23 20.31
C ILE A 437 -22.83 -31.27 21.04
N ARG A 438 -21.56 -30.93 21.26
CA ARG A 438 -20.60 -31.75 22.00
C ARG A 438 -20.39 -31.18 23.38
N LYS A 439 -20.39 -32.04 24.43
CA LYS A 439 -20.21 -31.61 25.82
C LYS A 439 -18.77 -31.30 26.18
N GLU A 440 -17.83 -32.00 25.57
CA GLU A 440 -16.41 -31.91 25.85
C GLU A 440 -15.65 -31.31 24.67
N LYS A 441 -14.69 -30.44 24.97
CA LYS A 441 -13.77 -29.89 24.00
C LYS A 441 -12.82 -31.00 23.49
N PRO A 442 -12.49 -31.07 22.20
CA PRO A 442 -11.45 -31.98 21.71
C PRO A 442 -10.11 -31.73 22.43
N LYS A 443 -9.39 -32.78 22.76
CA LYS A 443 -8.05 -32.68 23.33
C LYS A 443 -7.05 -32.60 22.19
N PHE A 444 -6.39 -31.45 22.08
CA PHE A 444 -5.39 -31.24 21.03
C PHE A 444 -4.01 -31.75 21.49
N GLY A 445 -3.20 -32.18 20.51
CA GLY A 445 -1.83 -32.60 20.71
C GLY A 445 -0.84 -31.44 20.85
N THR A 446 0.43 -31.68 20.46
CA THR A 446 1.50 -30.66 20.55
C THR A 446 1.15 -29.36 19.81
N PHE A 447 0.51 -29.47 18.64
CA PHE A 447 -0.01 -28.34 17.88
C PHE A 447 -1.47 -28.61 17.50
N SER A 448 -2.31 -27.65 17.77
CA SER A 448 -3.72 -27.66 17.38
C SER A 448 -3.89 -27.32 15.90
N TYR A 449 -5.05 -27.61 15.34
CA TYR A 449 -5.39 -27.23 13.97
C TYR A 449 -5.30 -25.70 13.74
N ILE A 450 -5.51 -24.88 14.79
CA ILE A 450 -5.40 -23.42 14.76
C ILE A 450 -3.96 -22.99 14.48
N GLU A 451 -3.00 -23.53 15.24
CA GLU A 451 -1.58 -23.22 15.08
C GLU A 451 -1.01 -23.76 13.75
N LYS A 452 -1.50 -24.92 13.31
CA LYS A 452 -1.14 -25.46 12.00
C LYS A 452 -1.67 -24.59 10.87
N PHE A 453 -2.89 -24.08 11.00
CA PHE A 453 -3.45 -23.15 10.03
C PHE A 453 -2.59 -21.89 9.88
N ASP A 454 -2.22 -21.25 11.00
CA ASP A 454 -1.36 -20.06 11.01
C ASP A 454 0.01 -20.36 10.38
N TYR A 455 0.62 -21.46 10.76
CA TYR A 455 1.93 -21.84 10.23
C TYR A 455 1.92 -22.04 8.72
N TRP A 456 0.95 -22.79 8.21
CA TRP A 456 0.88 -23.09 6.77
C TRP A 456 0.42 -21.89 5.95
N ALA A 457 -0.44 -21.02 6.50
CA ALA A 457 -0.79 -19.75 5.87
C ALA A 457 0.45 -18.85 5.69
N VAL A 458 1.28 -18.73 6.72
CA VAL A 458 2.55 -17.99 6.64
C VAL A 458 3.53 -18.64 5.66
N PHE A 459 3.66 -19.97 5.65
CA PHE A 459 4.54 -20.68 4.74
C PHE A 459 4.22 -20.41 3.27
N TRP A 460 2.94 -20.55 2.88
CA TRP A 460 2.48 -20.27 1.52
C TRP A 460 2.51 -18.79 1.19
N GLY A 461 2.09 -17.96 2.13
CA GLY A 461 2.11 -16.50 1.97
C GLY A 461 3.51 -15.99 1.70
N VAL A 462 4.53 -16.44 2.44
CA VAL A 462 5.93 -16.08 2.19
C VAL A 462 6.40 -16.51 0.80
N ALA A 463 6.04 -17.70 0.34
CA ALA A 463 6.40 -18.16 -1.01
C ALA A 463 5.80 -17.26 -2.11
N ILE A 464 4.51 -16.90 -1.98
CA ILE A 464 3.81 -16.00 -2.91
C ILE A 464 4.43 -14.60 -2.86
N MET A 465 4.65 -14.04 -1.66
CA MET A 465 5.18 -12.69 -1.48
C MET A 465 6.60 -12.54 -2.01
N VAL A 466 7.46 -13.51 -1.75
CA VAL A 466 8.84 -13.51 -2.26
C VAL A 466 8.86 -13.67 -3.77
N GLY A 467 8.14 -14.64 -4.32
CA GLY A 467 8.09 -14.89 -5.76
C GLY A 467 7.54 -13.70 -6.55
N SER A 468 6.39 -13.17 -6.14
CA SER A 468 5.78 -11.99 -6.77
C SER A 468 6.62 -10.74 -6.58
N GLY A 469 7.27 -10.57 -5.42
CA GLY A 469 8.17 -9.46 -5.13
C GLY A 469 9.39 -9.41 -6.05
N PHE A 470 10.00 -10.56 -6.34
CA PHE A 470 11.10 -10.64 -7.31
C PHE A 470 10.65 -10.33 -8.74
N ILE A 471 9.47 -10.79 -9.17
CA ILE A 471 8.90 -10.43 -10.48
C ILE A 471 8.73 -8.91 -10.57
N PHE A 472 8.27 -8.26 -9.52
CA PHE A 472 8.18 -6.81 -9.46
C PHE A 472 9.52 -6.09 -9.50
N TRP A 473 10.51 -6.65 -8.87
CA TRP A 473 11.83 -6.02 -8.81
C TRP A 473 12.57 -6.10 -10.13
N TYR A 474 12.39 -7.20 -10.88
CA TYR A 474 13.09 -7.47 -12.13
C TYR A 474 12.12 -7.83 -13.28
N PRO A 475 11.10 -7.02 -13.57
CA PRO A 475 10.04 -7.42 -14.51
C PRO A 475 10.56 -7.64 -15.92
N ALA A 476 11.52 -6.83 -16.39
CA ALA A 476 12.13 -7.01 -17.71
C ALA A 476 12.95 -8.32 -17.83
N ALA A 477 13.53 -8.81 -16.73
CA ALA A 477 14.24 -10.08 -16.72
C ALA A 477 13.27 -11.26 -16.81
N PHE A 478 12.20 -11.23 -16.02
CA PHE A 478 11.20 -12.30 -16.01
C PHE A 478 10.41 -12.39 -17.31
N THR A 479 10.13 -11.27 -17.97
CA THR A 479 9.41 -11.25 -19.25
C THR A 479 10.24 -11.75 -20.44
N ARG A 480 11.52 -12.11 -20.27
CA ARG A 480 12.29 -12.82 -21.29
C ARG A 480 11.79 -14.25 -21.53
N PHE A 481 11.19 -14.87 -20.51
CA PHE A 481 10.70 -16.26 -20.56
C PHE A 481 9.26 -16.41 -20.09
N LEU A 482 8.64 -15.36 -19.53
CA LEU A 482 7.24 -15.35 -19.13
C LEU A 482 6.46 -14.32 -19.95
N PRO A 483 5.17 -14.59 -20.24
CA PRO A 483 4.34 -13.60 -20.92
C PRO A 483 4.11 -12.38 -20.04
N GLY A 484 3.92 -11.20 -20.64
CA GLY A 484 3.82 -9.92 -19.94
C GLY A 484 2.73 -9.89 -18.86
N TRP A 485 1.57 -10.53 -19.08
CA TRP A 485 0.48 -10.56 -18.09
C TRP A 485 0.89 -11.12 -16.72
N VAL A 486 1.99 -11.91 -16.65
CA VAL A 486 2.49 -12.45 -15.37
C VAL A 486 2.94 -11.34 -14.42
N VAL A 487 3.47 -10.23 -14.94
CA VAL A 487 3.85 -9.07 -14.10
C VAL A 487 2.63 -8.44 -13.46
N LEU A 488 1.54 -8.28 -14.21
CA LEU A 488 0.26 -7.80 -13.67
C LEU A 488 -0.33 -8.81 -12.70
N GLY A 489 -0.26 -10.11 -13.03
CA GLY A 489 -0.68 -11.19 -12.13
C GLY A 489 0.11 -11.21 -10.80
N ALA A 490 1.43 -11.00 -10.87
CA ALA A 490 2.28 -10.87 -9.69
C ALA A 490 1.91 -9.64 -8.85
N GLN A 491 1.56 -8.52 -9.49
CA GLN A 491 1.08 -7.33 -8.81
C GLN A 491 -0.19 -7.60 -8.00
N LEU A 492 -1.14 -8.26 -8.62
CA LEU A 492 -2.40 -8.63 -7.96
C LEU A 492 -2.14 -9.59 -6.82
N ALA A 493 -1.43 -10.70 -7.09
CA ALA A 493 -1.13 -11.70 -6.07
C ALA A 493 -0.39 -11.08 -4.87
N HIS A 494 0.62 -10.23 -5.11
CA HIS A 494 1.37 -9.56 -4.05
C HIS A 494 0.48 -8.65 -3.18
N GLY A 495 -0.35 -7.83 -3.82
CA GLY A 495 -1.22 -6.88 -3.11
C GLY A 495 -2.38 -7.54 -2.38
N GLU A 496 -3.00 -8.55 -2.98
CA GLU A 496 -4.12 -9.28 -2.38
C GLU A 496 -3.65 -10.20 -1.25
N GLU A 497 -2.54 -10.93 -1.44
CA GLU A 497 -1.93 -11.75 -0.38
C GLU A 497 -1.48 -10.89 0.79
N ALA A 498 -0.83 -9.74 0.55
CA ALA A 498 -0.44 -8.82 1.61
C ALA A 498 -1.65 -8.35 2.43
N THR A 499 -2.78 -8.10 1.78
CA THR A 499 -4.02 -7.70 2.44
C THR A 499 -4.61 -8.86 3.27
N LEU A 500 -4.70 -10.05 2.68
CA LEU A 500 -5.17 -11.25 3.37
C LEU A 500 -4.31 -11.57 4.59
N ALA A 501 -2.98 -11.62 4.42
CA ALA A 501 -2.04 -11.91 5.50
C ALA A 501 -2.11 -10.87 6.62
N ALA A 502 -2.15 -9.58 6.29
CA ALA A 502 -2.26 -8.52 7.29
C ALA A 502 -3.57 -8.63 8.09
N LEU A 503 -4.71 -8.86 7.42
CA LEU A 503 -6.00 -9.01 8.08
C LEU A 503 -6.09 -10.29 8.91
N ALA A 504 -5.60 -11.41 8.39
CA ALA A 504 -5.58 -12.68 9.12
C ALA A 504 -4.69 -12.58 10.38
N LEU A 505 -3.50 -11.99 10.27
CA LEU A 505 -2.61 -11.78 11.42
C LEU A 505 -3.24 -10.82 12.43
N PHE A 506 -3.85 -9.72 11.99
CA PHE A 506 -4.46 -8.75 12.89
C PHE A 506 -5.74 -9.28 13.55
N VAL A 507 -6.62 -9.96 12.80
CA VAL A 507 -7.91 -10.43 13.33
C VAL A 507 -7.74 -11.74 14.08
N TRP A 508 -7.09 -12.74 13.46
CA TRP A 508 -7.05 -14.10 13.98
C TRP A 508 -5.87 -14.35 14.91
N HIS A 509 -4.64 -14.14 14.42
CA HIS A 509 -3.45 -14.43 15.23
C HIS A 509 -3.40 -13.53 16.46
N PHE A 510 -3.64 -12.22 16.29
CA PHE A 510 -3.65 -11.27 17.41
C PHE A 510 -4.75 -11.60 18.42
N TYR A 511 -5.94 -12.01 17.97
CA TYR A 511 -6.99 -12.48 18.86
C TYR A 511 -6.53 -13.67 19.70
N ASN A 512 -6.02 -14.71 19.07
CA ASN A 512 -5.63 -15.95 19.76
C ASN A 512 -4.47 -15.75 20.74
N VAL A 513 -3.56 -14.80 20.48
CA VAL A 513 -2.36 -14.58 21.31
C VAL A 513 -2.56 -13.51 22.39
N HIS A 514 -3.47 -12.54 22.18
CA HIS A 514 -3.62 -11.39 23.07
C HIS A 514 -5.03 -11.23 23.65
N LEU A 515 -6.06 -11.37 22.82
CA LEU A 515 -7.43 -10.97 23.20
C LEU A 515 -8.30 -12.12 23.69
N ARG A 516 -7.91 -13.36 23.37
CA ARG A 516 -8.67 -14.53 23.80
C ARG A 516 -8.78 -14.55 25.32
N PRO A 517 -9.98 -14.74 25.89
CA PRO A 517 -10.18 -14.62 27.33
C PRO A 517 -9.34 -15.56 28.20
N SER A 518 -8.92 -16.73 27.66
CA SER A 518 -8.03 -17.70 28.35
C SER A 518 -6.57 -17.26 28.45
N VAL A 519 -6.11 -16.36 27.55
CA VAL A 519 -4.71 -15.89 27.49
C VAL A 519 -4.54 -14.41 27.82
N TYR A 520 -5.65 -13.67 27.95
CA TYR A 520 -5.60 -12.22 28.23
C TYR A 520 -4.79 -11.88 29.49
N PRO A 521 -3.89 -10.86 29.47
CA PRO A 521 -3.70 -9.85 28.42
C PRO A 521 -2.83 -10.33 27.25
N MET A 522 -2.03 -11.37 27.37
CA MET A 522 -1.32 -12.03 26.28
C MET A 522 -0.61 -13.31 26.71
N SER A 523 -0.35 -14.21 25.75
CA SER A 523 0.55 -15.34 25.94
C SER A 523 2.00 -14.85 25.94
N TRP A 524 2.79 -15.20 26.95
CA TRP A 524 4.22 -14.86 27.03
C TRP A 524 5.14 -15.89 26.36
N THR A 525 4.58 -16.97 25.85
CA THR A 525 5.30 -18.12 25.29
C THR A 525 6.30 -17.72 24.18
N TRP A 526 5.94 -16.75 23.35
CA TRP A 526 6.80 -16.26 22.27
C TRP A 526 8.02 -15.46 22.78
N LEU A 527 7.95 -14.94 24.01
CA LEU A 527 9.00 -14.13 24.63
C LEU A 527 9.92 -14.98 25.51
N ASP A 528 9.37 -15.75 26.46
CA ASP A 528 10.15 -16.53 27.44
C ASP A 528 10.27 -18.02 27.08
N GLY A 529 9.48 -18.50 26.12
CA GLY A 529 9.46 -19.89 25.66
C GLY A 529 8.66 -20.83 26.57
N LYS A 530 7.90 -20.32 27.54
CA LYS A 530 7.15 -21.12 28.51
C LYS A 530 5.66 -20.96 28.31
N ILE A 531 4.91 -22.02 28.54
CA ILE A 531 3.46 -22.02 28.58
C ILE A 531 2.99 -22.26 30.03
N ASP A 532 1.96 -21.55 30.45
CA ASP A 532 1.31 -21.81 31.75
C ASP A 532 0.60 -23.16 31.73
N ILE A 533 0.61 -23.88 32.87
CA ILE A 533 0.04 -25.23 32.95
C ILE A 533 -1.49 -25.23 32.76
N GLU A 534 -2.17 -24.15 33.14
CA GLU A 534 -3.60 -24.02 32.92
C GLU A 534 -3.91 -23.80 31.44
N GLN A 535 -3.11 -22.95 30.77
CA GLN A 535 -3.17 -22.76 29.32
C GLN A 535 -2.85 -24.05 28.58
N LEU A 536 -1.81 -24.80 29.01
CA LEU A 536 -1.45 -26.09 28.42
C LEU A 536 -2.63 -27.09 28.51
N ARG A 537 -3.31 -27.16 29.65
CA ARG A 537 -4.50 -28.02 29.83
C ARG A 537 -5.63 -27.65 28.89
N GLU A 538 -5.88 -26.36 28.69
CA GLU A 538 -6.97 -25.88 27.85
C GLU A 538 -6.69 -25.99 26.35
N GLU A 539 -5.46 -25.78 25.94
CA GLU A 539 -5.08 -25.69 24.52
C GLU A 539 -4.43 -26.97 24.00
N HIS A 540 -3.78 -27.78 24.86
CA HIS A 540 -3.03 -28.96 24.51
C HIS A 540 -3.33 -30.13 25.48
N GLY A 541 -4.61 -30.48 25.59
CA GLY A 541 -5.09 -31.45 26.57
C GLY A 541 -4.38 -32.81 26.55
N GLU A 542 -3.96 -33.34 25.39
CA GLU A 542 -3.20 -34.57 25.31
C GLU A 542 -1.81 -34.45 25.95
N VAL A 543 -1.14 -33.32 25.66
CA VAL A 543 0.21 -33.07 26.23
C VAL A 543 0.12 -32.90 27.76
N TYR A 544 -0.95 -32.25 28.22
CA TYR A 544 -1.21 -32.12 29.66
C TYR A 544 -1.43 -33.47 30.32
N GLU A 545 -2.25 -34.35 29.73
CA GLU A 545 -2.49 -35.71 30.27
C GLU A 545 -1.24 -36.57 30.27
N GLU A 546 -0.42 -36.50 29.21
CA GLU A 546 0.88 -37.21 29.21
C GLU A 546 1.77 -36.70 30.34
N LEU A 547 1.84 -35.39 30.56
CA LEU A 547 2.63 -34.81 31.64
C LEU A 547 2.11 -35.22 33.02
N LEU A 548 0.78 -35.23 33.18
CA LEU A 548 0.12 -35.65 34.40
C LEU A 548 0.43 -37.14 34.74
N ALA A 549 0.31 -38.03 33.74
CA ALA A 549 0.58 -39.45 33.91
C ALA A 549 2.05 -39.71 34.31
N ARG A 550 3.02 -39.09 33.65
CA ARG A 550 4.45 -39.22 33.96
C ARG A 550 4.78 -38.75 35.39
N ARG A 551 4.29 -37.62 35.81
CA ARG A 551 4.55 -37.07 37.14
C ARG A 551 3.78 -37.81 38.24
N GLY A 552 2.59 -38.30 37.95
CA GLY A 552 1.83 -39.16 38.87
C GLY A 552 2.54 -40.49 39.17
N GLN A 553 3.41 -40.95 38.26
CA GLN A 553 4.27 -42.15 38.45
C GLN A 553 5.60 -41.86 39.15
N GLY A 554 5.85 -40.61 39.59
CA GLY A 554 7.06 -40.23 40.34
C GLY A 554 8.32 -40.09 39.49
N GLU A 555 8.23 -40.03 38.15
CA GLU A 555 9.37 -39.73 37.31
C GLU A 555 9.84 -38.29 37.48
N PRO A 556 11.11 -38.03 37.90
CA PRO A 556 11.65 -36.69 37.96
C PRO A 556 11.75 -36.12 36.56
N GLU A 557 11.59 -34.80 36.48
CA GLU A 557 11.82 -34.02 35.24
C GLU A 557 13.22 -34.39 34.72
N ARG A 558 13.34 -35.22 33.70
CA ARG A 558 14.59 -35.37 32.98
C ARG A 558 14.93 -33.94 32.51
N ARG A 559 16.02 -33.35 33.04
CA ARG A 559 16.59 -32.13 32.49
C ARG A 559 16.60 -32.32 30.99
N ALA A 560 15.73 -31.60 30.29
CA ALA A 560 15.73 -31.61 28.84
C ALA A 560 17.18 -31.33 28.43
N PRO A 561 17.81 -32.20 27.63
CA PRO A 561 19.07 -31.82 27.02
C PRO A 561 18.84 -30.47 26.39
N ALA A 562 19.85 -29.64 26.24
CA ALA A 562 19.78 -28.28 25.67
C ALA A 562 19.30 -28.24 24.19
N ARG A 563 18.48 -29.16 23.79
CA ARG A 563 17.91 -29.48 22.48
C ARG A 563 16.41 -29.40 22.62
N GLY A 564 15.80 -28.45 21.97
CA GLY A 564 14.38 -28.11 21.73
C GLY A 564 13.27 -28.89 22.47
N PRO A 565 12.01 -28.49 22.31
CA PRO A 565 10.91 -29.04 23.07
C PRO A 565 10.75 -30.53 22.78
N ASP A 566 11.43 -31.35 23.60
CA ASP A 566 11.26 -32.79 23.61
C ASP A 566 10.06 -33.10 24.54
N LEU A 567 8.87 -32.83 24.08
CA LEU A 567 7.65 -33.42 24.61
C LEU A 567 7.53 -34.83 24.02
N GLY A 568 8.66 -35.59 24.08
CA GLY A 568 8.77 -36.91 23.46
C GLY A 568 8.19 -38.02 24.33
N VAL A 569 7.16 -38.64 23.83
CA VAL A 569 6.75 -39.98 24.24
C VAL A 569 7.78 -40.98 23.69
N GLY A 570 8.56 -41.62 24.58
CA GLY A 570 9.44 -42.69 24.19
C GLY A 570 8.65 -43.88 23.65
N GLY A 571 9.02 -44.32 22.47
CA GLY A 571 8.54 -45.59 21.93
C GLY A 571 8.88 -46.74 22.87
N SER A 572 7.94 -47.61 23.12
CA SER A 572 8.09 -48.91 23.78
C SER A 572 9.12 -49.75 23.04
N GLY A 573 10.32 -49.83 23.54
CA GLY A 573 11.30 -50.83 23.17
C GLY A 573 11.23 -51.96 24.18
N SER A 574 10.57 -53.06 23.83
CA SER A 574 10.65 -54.34 24.50
C SER A 574 12.08 -54.89 24.34
N GLY A 575 12.85 -54.89 25.39
CA GLY A 575 14.15 -55.57 25.49
C GLY A 575 14.11 -56.48 26.70
N SER A 576 14.02 -57.78 26.45
CA SER A 576 14.10 -58.85 27.42
C SER A 576 15.44 -58.87 28.16
N PRO A 577 15.50 -59.35 29.40
CA PRO A 577 16.76 -59.59 30.12
C PRO A 577 17.27 -60.99 29.84
N GLU A 578 18.42 -61.14 29.26
CA GLU A 578 19.29 -62.28 29.38
C GLU A 578 20.52 -61.80 30.13
N GLY A 579 20.93 -62.30 31.27
CA GLY A 579 21.22 -63.61 31.70
C GLY A 579 22.75 -63.73 31.83
N SER A 580 23.26 -63.66 33.07
CA SER A 580 24.43 -64.26 33.68
C SER A 580 25.55 -64.85 32.80
N ALA A 581 26.75 -64.36 32.92
CA ALA A 581 27.92 -65.04 33.47
C ALA A 581 29.09 -64.07 33.59
#